data_c6ebd06f1d4402766bd766c8c41b4297
#
_entry.id   c6ebd06f1d4402766bd766c8c41b4297
#
_cell.length_a   1.000
_cell.length_b   1.000
_cell.length_c   1.000
_cell.angle_alpha   90.00
_cell.angle_beta   90.00
_cell.angle_gamma   90.00
#
_symmetry.space_group_name_H-M   'P 1'
#
loop_
_entity.id
_entity.type
_entity.pdbx_description
1 polymer ?
#
loop_
_entity_poly.entity_id
_entity_poly.type
_entity_poly.pdbx_seq_one_letter_code
_entity_poly.pdbx_strand_id
1 'polypeptide(L)'
;MRIKKQEVHRFFRKGQYNTLDKSLFHKWLKEEGYNRQGLAIDLDKTPMTIDRYMNEPERLSLKQIKIICEETEVDANFIMNLIY
;
A
#
# COMPACT_ATOMS: atom_id res chain seq x y z
N MET A 1 6.31 11.74 13.43
CA MET A 1 6.17 11.20 13.02
C MET A 1 6.20 10.79 12.92
N ARG A 2 6.46 10.84 12.83
CA ARG A 2 6.67 10.15 12.43
C ARG A 2 7.22 10.04 12.08
N ILE A 3 7.81 10.01 12.16
CA ILE A 3 8.32 9.52 11.57
C ILE A 3 8.81 9.41 11.72
N LYS A 4 9.12 9.56 12.19
CA LYS A 4 9.50 9.11 12.13
C LYS A 4 9.74 8.79 11.90
N LYS A 5 10.09 8.97 11.71
CA LYS A 5 10.29 8.35 11.15
C LYS A 5 10.58 8.38 10.62
N GLN A 6 11.01 8.71 10.46
CA GLN A 6 11.26 8.42 9.76
C GLN A 6 11.80 8.46 9.66
N GLU A 7 12.23 8.74 10.14
CA GLU A 7 12.70 8.37 9.90
C GLU A 7 12.93 7.87 9.67
N VAL A 8 13.13 7.91 9.58
CA VAL A 8 13.38 7.03 9.11
C VAL A 8 13.48 6.88 8.38
N HIS A 9 13.88 7.20 7.85
CA HIS A 9 14.07 6.86 6.96
C HIS A 9 14.65 7.25 6.44
N ARG A 10 14.84 7.68 6.54
CA ARG A 10 15.50 7.94 6.12
C ARG A 10 16.50 7.77 6.10
N PHE A 11 17.10 7.45 6.35
CA PHE A 11 17.90 6.93 6.29
C PHE A 11 17.90 6.11 6.02
N PHE A 12 17.61 5.91 5.61
CA PHE A 12 17.40 5.04 5.28
C PHE A 12 17.82 4.64 4.56
N ARG A 13 18.38 4.39 4.69
CA ARG A 13 18.78 3.83 3.82
C ARG A 13 18.00 3.30 2.90
N LYS A 14 18.14 3.44 2.11
CA LYS A 14 17.43 3.26 1.13
C LYS A 14 17.12 1.93 0.71
N GLY A 15 17.80 1.14 0.46
CA GLY A 15 17.49 -0.18 -0.02
C GLY A 15 16.85 -1.10 0.97
N GLN A 16 16.88 -0.73 2.22
CA GLN A 16 16.41 -1.61 3.24
C GLN A 16 14.97 -1.93 3.20
N TYR A 17 14.12 -0.94 3.04
CA TYR A 17 12.72 -1.29 3.05
C TYR A 17 12.29 -1.85 1.70
N ASN A 18 13.07 -1.63 0.66
CA ASN A 18 12.74 -2.16 -0.64
C ASN A 18 12.87 -3.68 -0.73
N THR A 19 13.60 -4.29 0.17
CA THR A 19 13.72 -5.73 0.14
C THR A 19 12.43 -6.41 0.57
N LEU A 20 11.61 -5.72 1.37
CA LEU A 20 10.37 -6.29 1.86
C LEU A 20 9.15 -5.57 1.32
N ASP A 21 9.24 -4.27 1.15
CA ASP A 21 8.12 -3.47 0.71
C ASP A 21 8.25 -3.14 -0.76
N LYS A 22 7.21 -3.39 -1.53
CA LYS A 22 7.24 -3.14 -2.96
C LYS A 22 7.00 -1.68 -3.30
N SER A 23 6.40 -0.93 -2.37
CA SER A 23 6.09 0.49 -2.57
C SER A 23 5.71 1.08 -1.22
N LEU A 24 5.57 2.40 -1.16
CA LEU A 24 5.08 3.07 0.04
C LEU A 24 3.66 2.64 0.35
N PHE A 25 2.85 2.44 -0.68
CA PHE A 25 1.50 1.96 -0.52
C PHE A 25 1.49 0.58 0.13
N HIS A 26 2.33 -0.32 -0.35
CA HIS A 26 2.42 -1.66 0.22
C HIS A 26 2.88 -1.61 1.68
N LYS A 27 3.88 -0.77 1.97
CA LYS A 27 4.36 -0.62 3.33
C LYS A 27 3.25 -0.16 4.26
N TRP A 28 2.49 0.85 3.82
CA TRP A 28 1.37 1.36 4.62
C TRP A 28 0.31 0.29 4.84
N LEU A 29 -0.05 -0.45 3.80
CA LEU A 29 -1.05 -1.51 3.95
C LEU A 29 -0.61 -2.57 4.94
N LYS A 30 0.67 -2.92 4.93
CA LYS A 30 1.17 -3.91 5.89
C LYS A 30 0.99 -3.40 7.32
N GLU A 31 1.18 -2.12 7.54
CA GLU A 31 0.98 -1.52 8.85
C GLU A 31 -0.48 -1.54 9.25
N GLU A 32 -1.39 -1.55 8.28
CA GLU A 32 -2.82 -1.62 8.52
C GLU A 32 -3.34 -3.05 8.65
N GLY A 33 -2.45 -4.03 8.57
CA GLY A 33 -2.85 -5.42 8.70
C GLY A 33 -3.17 -6.09 7.38
N TYR A 34 -2.52 -5.67 6.31
CA TYR A 34 -2.74 -6.19 4.98
C TYR A 34 -2.71 -7.72 4.94
N ASN A 35 -3.70 -8.30 4.30
CA ASN A 35 -3.78 -9.72 4.04
C ASN A 35 -3.96 -9.89 2.54
N ARG A 36 -2.96 -10.51 1.90
CA ARG A 36 -2.90 -10.66 0.45
C ARG A 36 -4.15 -11.34 -0.11
N GLN A 37 -4.55 -12.45 0.50
CA GLN A 37 -5.71 -13.18 0.01
C GLN A 37 -7.01 -12.46 0.30
N GLY A 38 -7.09 -11.82 1.46
CA GLY A 38 -8.28 -11.03 1.80
C GLY A 38 -8.51 -9.89 0.83
N LEU A 39 -7.45 -9.19 0.49
CA LEU A 39 -7.57 -8.08 -0.46
C LEU A 39 -7.93 -8.60 -1.85
N ALA A 40 -7.39 -9.76 -2.24
CA ALA A 40 -7.75 -10.35 -3.53
C ALA A 40 -9.24 -10.63 -3.60
N ILE A 41 -9.82 -11.15 -2.51
CA ILE A 41 -11.25 -11.38 -2.47
C ILE A 41 -12.01 -10.07 -2.56
N ASP A 42 -11.60 -9.08 -1.78
CA ASP A 42 -12.29 -7.78 -1.76
C ASP A 42 -12.29 -7.10 -3.12
N LEU A 43 -11.18 -7.21 -3.85
CA LEU A 43 -11.06 -6.58 -5.16
C LEU A 43 -11.47 -7.49 -6.31
N ASP A 44 -11.85 -8.73 -6.01
CA ASP A 44 -12.25 -9.73 -7.02
C ASP A 44 -11.12 -9.97 -8.00
N LYS A 45 -9.93 -10.20 -7.46
CA LYS A 45 -8.74 -10.44 -8.26
C LYS A 45 -7.99 -11.64 -7.69
N THR A 46 -6.95 -12.07 -8.41
CA THR A 46 -6.11 -13.16 -7.93
C THR A 46 -4.99 -12.58 -7.05
N PRO A 47 -4.41 -13.40 -6.16
CA PRO A 47 -3.28 -12.92 -5.37
C PRO A 47 -2.10 -12.44 -6.20
N MET A 48 -1.88 -13.04 -7.37
CA MET A 48 -0.81 -12.55 -8.25
C MET A 48 -1.06 -11.14 -8.72
N THR A 49 -2.32 -10.83 -9.02
CA THR A 49 -2.69 -9.47 -9.42
C THR A 49 -2.50 -8.50 -8.26
N ILE A 50 -2.79 -8.95 -7.03
CA ILE A 50 -2.56 -8.11 -5.85
C ILE A 50 -1.08 -7.79 -5.72
N ASP A 51 -0.20 -8.76 -5.95
CA ASP A 51 1.23 -8.51 -5.90
C ASP A 51 1.63 -7.43 -6.89
N ARG A 52 1.02 -7.43 -8.07
CA ARG A 52 1.28 -6.40 -9.06
C ARG A 52 0.85 -5.02 -8.56
N TYR A 53 -0.31 -4.94 -7.91
CA TYR A 53 -0.79 -3.68 -7.35
C TYR A 53 0.11 -3.18 -6.23
N MET A 54 0.71 -4.10 -5.45
CA MET A 54 1.63 -3.68 -4.40
C MET A 54 2.88 -3.07 -5.02
N ASN A 55 3.33 -3.62 -6.13
CA ASN A 55 4.52 -3.13 -6.81
C ASN A 55 4.22 -1.88 -7.65
N GLU A 56 3.03 -1.82 -8.23
CA GLU A 56 2.62 -0.72 -9.10
C GLU A 56 1.22 -0.25 -8.71
N PRO A 57 1.08 0.42 -7.57
CA PRO A 57 -0.26 0.78 -7.08
C PRO A 57 -0.99 1.78 -7.97
N GLU A 58 -0.28 2.45 -8.86
CA GLU A 58 -0.92 3.33 -9.83
C GLU A 58 -1.82 2.57 -10.80
N ARG A 59 -1.75 1.24 -10.82
CA ARG A 59 -2.63 0.43 -11.66
C ARG A 59 -4.00 0.23 -11.06
N LEU A 60 -4.18 0.57 -9.78
CA LEU A 60 -5.49 0.44 -9.13
C LEU A 60 -6.49 1.41 -9.76
N SER A 61 -7.72 0.93 -9.97
CA SER A 61 -8.78 1.79 -10.44
C SER A 61 -9.32 2.62 -9.28
N LEU A 62 -10.06 3.67 -9.60
CA LEU A 62 -10.68 4.49 -8.56
C LEU A 62 -11.66 3.67 -7.73
N LYS A 63 -12.36 2.74 -8.36
CA LYS A 63 -13.29 1.87 -7.64
C LYS A 63 -12.55 1.01 -6.63
N GLN A 64 -11.39 0.47 -7.02
CA GLN A 64 -10.59 -0.35 -6.13
C GLN A 64 -10.01 0.49 -4.98
N ILE A 65 -9.57 1.70 -5.29
CA ILE A 65 -9.09 2.61 -4.26
C ILE A 65 -10.20 2.92 -3.26
N LYS A 66 -11.43 3.09 -3.74
CA LYS A 66 -12.55 3.36 -2.85
C LYS A 66 -12.79 2.20 -1.90
N ILE A 67 -12.69 0.96 -2.40
CA ILE A 67 -12.85 -0.21 -1.56
C ILE A 67 -11.79 -0.22 -0.45
N ILE A 68 -10.55 0.08 -0.81
CA ILE A 68 -9.47 0.11 0.17
C ILE A 68 -9.70 1.22 1.19
N CYS A 69 -10.19 2.38 0.75
CA CYS A 69 -10.50 3.47 1.67
C CYS A 69 -11.54 3.05 2.68
N GLU A 70 -12.57 2.33 2.24
CA GLU A 70 -13.63 1.88 3.13
C GLU A 70 -13.11 0.86 4.14
N GLU A 71 -12.21 -0.01 3.72
CA GLU A 71 -11.67 -1.03 4.62
C GLU A 71 -10.71 -0.44 5.64
N THR A 72 -9.98 0.59 5.28
CA THR A 72 -8.97 1.18 6.14
C THR A 72 -9.40 2.48 6.80
N GLU A 73 -10.59 2.98 6.42
CA GLU A 73 -11.17 4.19 7.01
C GLU A 73 -10.29 5.43 6.81
N VAL A 74 -9.70 5.53 5.63
CA VAL A 74 -8.96 6.73 5.24
C VAL A 74 -9.61 7.29 3.97
N ASP A 75 -9.31 8.53 3.64
CA ASP A 75 -9.89 9.10 2.43
C ASP A 75 -8.98 8.85 1.23
N ALA A 76 -9.52 9.10 0.05
CA ALA A 76 -8.81 8.82 -1.19
C ALA A 76 -7.56 9.68 -1.36
N ASN A 77 -7.60 10.90 -0.84
CA ASN A 77 -6.42 11.78 -0.96
C ASN A 77 -5.22 11.19 -0.24
N PHE A 78 -5.44 10.57 0.91
CA PHE A 78 -4.36 9.93 1.64
C PHE A 78 -3.71 8.85 0.78
N ILE A 79 -4.53 8.01 0.16
CA ILE A 79 -4.01 6.92 -0.67
C ILE A 79 -3.33 7.46 -1.92
N MET A 80 -3.93 8.47 -2.55
CA MET A 80 -3.34 9.05 -3.75
C MET A 80 -1.95 9.63 -3.46
N ASN A 81 -1.76 10.20 -2.27
CA ASN A 81 -0.46 10.74 -1.89
C ASN A 81 0.57 9.64 -1.65
N LEU A 82 0.13 8.45 -1.32
CA LEU A 82 1.05 7.32 -1.19
C LEU A 82 1.48 6.78 -2.55
N ILE A 83 0.63 6.94 -3.56
CA ILE A 83 0.86 6.36 -4.88
C ILE A 83 1.58 7.34 -5.79
N TYR A 84 1.21 8.59 -5.76
CA TYR A 84 1.72 9.63 -6.66
C TYR A 84 2.45 10.78 -5.91
#